data_5a595dbddf9c04f1298eb1400c35c655
#
_entry.id   5a595dbddf9c04f1298eb1400c35c655
#
_cell.length_a   1.000
_cell.length_b   1.000
_cell.length_c   1.000
_cell.angle_alpha   90.00
_cell.angle_beta   90.00
_cell.angle_gamma   90.00
#
_symmetry.space_group_name_H-M   'P 1'
#
loop_
_entity.id
_entity.type
_entity.pdbx_description
1 polymer ?
#
loop_
_entity_poly.entity_id
_entity_poly.type
_entity_poly.pdbx_seq_one_letter_code
_entity_poly.pdbx_strand_id
1 'polypeptide(L)'
;MEHCVSDTQIDVDLDTRGLNCPLPILKAKKALAQMQSGQVLRVVSTDAGSVRDFQAFARQTGNALIEQTAEGGEYHHLLRRR
;
A
#
# COMPACT_ATOMS: atom_id res chain seq x y z
N MET A 1 6.46 13.17 23.17
CA MET A 1 6.08 12.84 22.73
C MET A 1 5.54 12.48 22.01
N GLU A 2 5.39 12.59 21.78
CA GLU A 2 4.94 12.20 21.36
C GLU A 2 4.49 11.64 20.56
N HIS A 3 4.17 11.49 20.39
CA HIS A 3 3.75 10.83 19.78
C HIS A 3 3.19 10.52 18.92
N CYS A 4 3.30 10.21 18.85
CA CYS A 4 2.84 10.02 17.76
C CYS A 4 1.92 9.29 17.46
N VAL A 5 1.33 9.79 17.01
CA VAL A 5 0.20 9.36 16.77
C VAL A 5 0.05 8.19 15.98
N SER A 6 0.43 8.13 14.85
CA SER A 6 0.40 6.92 14.05
C SER A 6 1.60 6.11 14.40
N ASP A 7 1.38 4.96 14.88
CA ASP A 7 2.46 4.09 15.24
C ASP A 7 2.94 3.24 14.09
N THR A 8 2.33 3.37 12.95
CA THR A 8 2.71 2.56 11.80
C THR A 8 4.01 3.07 11.22
N GLN A 9 5.02 2.24 11.31
CA GLN A 9 6.31 2.55 10.70
C GLN A 9 6.33 2.02 9.28
N ILE A 10 6.66 2.88 8.33
CA ILE A 10 6.72 2.50 6.93
C ILE A 10 8.13 2.03 6.62
N ASP A 11 8.25 0.79 6.18
CA ASP A 11 9.54 0.19 5.86
C ASP A 11 9.92 0.40 4.40
N VAL A 12 8.95 0.40 3.51
CA VAL A 12 9.17 0.59 2.08
C VAL A 12 8.13 1.54 1.52
N ASP A 13 8.58 2.49 0.72
CA ASP A 13 7.72 3.42 0.01
C ASP A 13 7.75 3.09 -1.46
N LEU A 14 6.58 2.93 -2.07
CA LEU A 14 6.47 2.58 -3.48
C LEU A 14 5.64 3.63 -4.20
N ASP A 15 6.24 4.27 -5.18
CA ASP A 15 5.59 5.30 -5.99
C ASP A 15 5.02 4.67 -7.25
N THR A 16 3.71 4.65 -7.37
CA THR A 16 3.04 4.17 -8.58
C THR A 16 2.18 5.26 -9.21
N ARG A 17 2.51 6.52 -8.95
CA ARG A 17 1.77 7.64 -9.54
C ARG A 17 1.92 7.59 -11.05
N GLY A 18 0.82 7.90 -11.73
CA GLY A 18 0.80 7.88 -13.18
C GLY A 18 0.57 6.51 -13.78
N LEU A 19 0.55 5.45 -12.97
CA LEU A 19 0.31 4.10 -13.46
C LEU A 19 -1.14 3.72 -13.28
N ASN A 20 -1.66 2.96 -14.23
CA ASN A 20 -3.04 2.51 -14.21
C ASN A 20 -3.12 1.04 -13.83
N CYS A 21 -4.30 0.63 -13.35
CA CYS A 21 -4.60 -0.76 -13.07
C CYS A 21 -4.22 -1.65 -14.25
N PRO A 22 -3.53 -2.76 -14.05
CA PRO A 22 -3.19 -3.37 -12.76
C PRO A 22 -1.75 -3.08 -12.31
N LEU A 23 -1.10 -2.08 -12.87
CA LEU A 23 0.32 -1.83 -12.61
C LEU A 23 0.65 -1.55 -11.14
N PRO A 24 -0.15 -0.74 -10.41
CA PRO A 24 0.16 -0.54 -8.99
C PRO A 24 0.18 -1.84 -8.21
N ILE A 25 -0.75 -2.74 -8.50
CA ILE A 25 -0.82 -4.05 -7.83
C ILE A 25 0.41 -4.89 -8.16
N LEU A 26 0.81 -4.90 -9.43
CA LEU A 26 1.96 -5.70 -9.85
C LEU A 26 3.24 -5.21 -9.18
N LYS A 27 3.40 -3.90 -9.09
CA LYS A 27 4.57 -3.35 -8.42
C LYS A 27 4.56 -3.63 -6.92
N ALA A 28 3.38 -3.52 -6.30
CA ALA A 28 3.25 -3.83 -4.88
C ALA A 28 3.55 -5.30 -4.60
N LYS A 29 3.08 -6.18 -5.46
CA LYS A 29 3.34 -7.61 -5.32
C LYS A 29 4.83 -7.89 -5.35
N LYS A 30 5.54 -7.26 -6.27
CA LYS A 30 6.99 -7.42 -6.38
C LYS A 30 7.70 -6.88 -5.14
N ALA A 31 7.28 -5.71 -4.66
CA ALA A 31 7.90 -5.12 -3.47
C ALA A 31 7.67 -6.00 -2.24
N LEU A 32 6.44 -6.49 -2.07
CA LEU A 32 6.13 -7.34 -0.93
C LEU A 32 6.92 -8.63 -0.95
N ALA A 33 7.19 -9.17 -2.13
CA ALA A 33 7.96 -10.39 -2.27
C ALA A 33 9.38 -10.24 -1.74
N GLN A 34 9.91 -9.02 -1.72
CA GLN A 34 11.25 -8.73 -1.24
C GLN A 34 11.27 -8.26 0.21
N MET A 35 10.09 -8.11 0.81
CA MET A 35 9.98 -7.64 2.18
C MET A 35 9.88 -8.84 3.13
N GLN A 36 10.08 -8.55 4.40
CA GLN A 36 9.96 -9.57 5.43
C GLN A 36 8.59 -9.47 6.10
N SER A 37 8.19 -10.59 6.69
CA SER A 37 6.92 -10.66 7.41
C SER A 37 6.82 -9.55 8.45
N GLY A 38 5.70 -8.87 8.48
CA GLY A 38 5.46 -7.79 9.43
C GLY A 38 5.89 -6.41 8.98
N GLN A 39 6.66 -6.33 7.90
CA GLN A 39 7.06 -5.02 7.38
C GLN A 39 5.89 -4.34 6.67
N VAL A 40 5.92 -3.03 6.63
CA VAL A 40 4.84 -2.21 6.09
C VAL A 40 5.29 -1.54 4.81
N LEU A 41 4.46 -1.69 3.78
CA LEU A 41 4.63 -1.05 2.49
C LEU A 41 3.62 0.06 2.33
N ARG A 42 4.08 1.23 1.95
CA ARG A 42 3.19 2.31 1.54
C ARG A 42 3.23 2.43 0.02
N VAL A 43 2.06 2.38 -0.60
CA VAL A 43 1.93 2.57 -2.04
C VAL A 43 1.17 3.86 -2.28
N VAL A 44 1.71 4.73 -3.13
CA VAL A 44 0.98 5.92 -3.55
C VAL A 44 0.59 5.71 -5.01
N SER A 45 -0.67 6.01 -5.33
CA SER A 45 -1.24 5.81 -6.66
C SER A 45 -2.08 7.02 -7.04
N THR A 46 -2.25 7.26 -8.31
CA THR A 46 -3.17 8.28 -8.80
C THR A 46 -4.39 7.67 -9.49
N ASP A 47 -4.48 6.34 -9.52
CA ASP A 47 -5.61 5.63 -10.12
C ASP A 47 -6.66 5.33 -9.06
N ALA A 48 -7.86 5.89 -9.23
CA ALA A 48 -8.95 5.67 -8.28
C ALA A 48 -9.31 4.20 -8.15
N GLY A 49 -9.13 3.43 -9.21
CA GLY A 49 -9.41 1.98 -9.19
C GLY A 49 -8.50 1.22 -8.25
N SER A 50 -7.35 1.80 -7.88
CA SER A 50 -6.42 1.14 -6.99
C SER A 50 -7.00 0.90 -5.61
N VAL A 51 -7.98 1.71 -5.19
CA VAL A 51 -8.59 1.54 -3.88
C VAL A 51 -9.22 0.16 -3.77
N ARG A 52 -10.05 -0.22 -4.75
CA ARG A 52 -10.68 -1.53 -4.78
C ARG A 52 -9.67 -2.63 -5.04
N ASP A 53 -8.72 -2.35 -5.92
CA ASP A 53 -7.73 -3.34 -6.30
C ASP A 53 -6.91 -3.78 -5.09
N PHE A 54 -6.51 -2.84 -4.25
CA PHE A 54 -5.73 -3.19 -3.07
C PHE A 54 -6.57 -3.87 -2.00
N GLN A 55 -7.87 -3.55 -1.92
CA GLN A 55 -8.75 -4.26 -1.02
C GLN A 55 -8.85 -5.74 -1.42
N ALA A 56 -9.05 -6.00 -2.71
CA ALA A 56 -9.11 -7.37 -3.22
C ALA A 56 -7.77 -8.08 -3.07
N PHE A 57 -6.70 -7.38 -3.38
CA PHE A 57 -5.35 -7.93 -3.26
C PHE A 57 -5.04 -8.37 -1.84
N ALA A 58 -5.39 -7.53 -0.86
CA ALA A 58 -5.15 -7.87 0.54
C ALA A 58 -5.93 -9.12 0.95
N ARG A 59 -7.19 -9.21 0.52
CA ARG A 59 -8.00 -10.39 0.83
C ARG A 59 -7.43 -11.65 0.21
N GLN A 60 -6.95 -11.55 -1.02
CA GLN A 60 -6.48 -12.71 -1.76
C GLN A 60 -5.12 -13.20 -1.27
N THR A 61 -4.28 -12.28 -0.81
CA THR A 61 -2.92 -12.63 -0.42
C THR A 61 -2.75 -12.83 1.08
N GLY A 62 -3.69 -12.32 1.87
CA GLY A 62 -3.56 -12.38 3.32
C GLY A 62 -2.70 -11.29 3.90
N ASN A 63 -2.17 -10.38 3.08
CA ASN A 63 -1.49 -9.20 3.61
C ASN A 63 -2.52 -8.26 4.21
N ALA A 64 -2.19 -7.64 5.33
CA ALA A 64 -3.13 -6.76 6.00
C ALA A 64 -3.14 -5.39 5.34
N LEU A 65 -4.33 -4.93 4.94
CA LEU A 65 -4.50 -3.57 4.47
C LEU A 65 -4.80 -2.70 5.68
N ILE A 66 -3.80 -1.96 6.13
CA ILE A 66 -3.89 -1.21 7.38
C ILE A 66 -4.73 0.03 7.22
N GLU A 67 -4.49 0.76 6.13
CA GLU A 67 -5.13 2.05 5.96
C GLU A 67 -5.13 2.44 4.49
N GLN A 68 -6.17 3.15 4.08
CA GLN A 68 -6.23 3.76 2.76
C GLN A 68 -6.70 5.19 2.94
N THR A 69 -6.00 6.13 2.31
CA THR A 69 -6.38 7.54 2.35
C THR A 69 -6.35 8.11 0.94
N ALA A 70 -7.11 9.18 0.73
CA ALA A 70 -7.17 9.87 -0.55
C ALA A 70 -7.04 11.36 -0.31
N GLU A 71 -6.13 12.00 -1.03
CA GLU A 71 -5.89 13.41 -0.86
C GLU A 71 -5.26 13.99 -2.12
N GLY A 72 -5.84 15.05 -2.65
CA GLY A 72 -5.25 15.76 -3.79
C GLY A 72 -5.04 14.91 -5.02
N GLY A 73 -5.92 13.93 -5.26
CA GLY A 73 -5.81 13.07 -6.42
C GLY A 73 -4.85 11.91 -6.24
N GLU A 74 -4.29 11.77 -5.06
CA GLU A 74 -3.42 10.65 -4.72
C GLU A 74 -4.11 9.73 -3.73
N TYR A 75 -3.83 8.45 -3.87
CA TYR A 75 -4.37 7.41 -3.01
C TYR A 75 -3.22 6.69 -2.35
N HIS A 76 -3.23 6.64 -1.03
CA HIS A 76 -2.17 6.02 -0.25
C HIS A 76 -2.70 4.74 0.38
N HIS A 77 -1.96 3.67 0.21
CA HIS A 77 -2.35 2.36 0.72
C HIS A 77 -1.22 1.83 1.60
N LEU A 78 -1.56 1.45 2.83
CA LEU A 78 -0.60 0.87 3.76
C LEU A 78 -0.90 -0.61 3.91
N LEU A 79 0.08 -1.43 3.60
CA LEU A 79 -0.05 -2.89 3.63
C LEU A 79 1.03 -3.48 4.52
N ARG A 80 0.63 -4.38 5.42
CA ARG A 80 1.61 -5.12 6.21
C ARG A 80 1.78 -6.50 5.61
N ARG A 81 3.02 -6.87 5.33
CA ARG A 81 3.31 -8.16 4.76
C ARG A 81 2.99 -9.25 5.76
N ARG A 82 2.29 -10.23 5.29
CA ARG A 82 1.86 -11.37 6.07
C ARG A 82 3.02 -12.30 6.43
#